data_8e4f233b24a6c66c38f8c6ae0dedf6eb
#
_entry.id   8e4f233b24a6c66c38f8c6ae0dedf6eb
#
_cell.length_a   1.000
_cell.length_b   1.000
_cell.length_c   1.000
_cell.angle_alpha   90.00
_cell.angle_beta   90.00
_cell.angle_gamma   90.00
#
_symmetry.space_group_name_H-M   'P 1'
#
loop_
_entity.id
_entity.type
_entity.pdbx_description
1 polymer ?
#
loop_
_entity_poly.entity_id
_entity_poly.type
_entity_poly.pdbx_seq_one_letter_code
_entity_poly.pdbx_strand_id
1 'polypeptide(L)'
;MLVVNDSDNPAASGQMRVINADGSEASMCGNGLRTVARYLTEKTNQTRFQVETMKADLTVAYHDDFFPGVPGYAVEISPVRFNKEALPFDQVGHERLLDTLVPEFVPGWRFSALAVPNPHLIAFVSDEELAGPVLGELGQRLNGENPYFADGVNVNFAHILGPNELFVRTYERGVGFTNACGTGMSATTLAFALTHPDQAGFETPITVYNPGGMVKTILHHHDARYTIDLIGNATFTHQIEVHEAALHDAQVTDADVTVTETGEQAAYLDFVASLPLVSAVKSK
;
A
#
# COMPACT_ATOMS: atom_id res chain seq x y z
N MET A 1 1.62 9.92 12.75
CA MET A 1 1.88 9.18 14.00
C MET A 1 0.97 7.97 14.05
N LEU A 2 1.42 6.84 14.59
CA LEU A 2 0.59 5.67 14.90
C LEU A 2 0.41 5.61 16.43
N VAL A 3 -0.82 5.44 16.87
CA VAL A 3 -1.16 5.24 18.29
C VAL A 3 -1.70 3.83 18.41
N VAL A 4 -1.16 3.07 19.36
CA VAL A 4 -1.62 1.70 19.65
C VAL A 4 -2.22 1.69 21.05
N ASN A 5 -3.51 1.39 21.11
CA ASN A 5 -4.27 1.27 22.34
C ASN A 5 -4.68 -0.19 22.59
N ASP A 6 -5.12 -0.49 23.79
CA ASP A 6 -5.90 -1.70 24.03
C ASP A 6 -7.22 -1.59 23.25
N SER A 7 -7.76 -2.73 22.80
CA SER A 7 -9.04 -2.79 22.08
C SER A 7 -10.15 -3.25 23.02
N ASP A 8 -11.33 -2.63 22.89
CA ASP A 8 -12.54 -3.11 23.56
C ASP A 8 -13.13 -4.36 22.85
N ASN A 9 -12.68 -4.67 21.63
CA ASN A 9 -13.03 -5.89 20.93
C ASN A 9 -12.16 -7.06 21.42
N PRO A 10 -12.75 -8.06 22.12
CA PRO A 10 -11.98 -9.20 22.64
C PRO A 10 -11.32 -10.08 21.56
N ALA A 11 -11.72 -9.93 20.29
CA ALA A 11 -11.11 -10.65 19.16
C ALA A 11 -9.86 -9.94 18.63
N ALA A 12 -9.65 -8.67 18.96
CA ALA A 12 -8.50 -7.88 18.51
C ALA A 12 -7.41 -7.82 19.60
N SER A 13 -6.15 -7.91 19.20
CA SER A 13 -5.00 -7.81 20.12
C SER A 13 -4.60 -6.37 20.44
N GLY A 14 -5.23 -5.40 19.79
CA GLY A 14 -5.04 -3.97 20.01
C GLY A 14 -5.77 -3.15 18.96
N GLN A 15 -5.85 -1.84 19.20
CA GLN A 15 -6.43 -0.85 18.31
C GLN A 15 -5.34 0.04 17.73
N MET A 16 -5.37 0.26 16.41
CA MET A 16 -4.49 1.20 15.73
C MET A 16 -5.24 2.47 15.34
N ARG A 17 -4.69 3.63 15.70
CA ARG A 17 -5.11 4.93 15.20
C ARG A 17 -3.99 5.59 14.40
N VAL A 18 -4.34 6.24 13.31
CA VAL A 18 -3.37 6.90 12.40
C VAL A 18 -3.63 8.41 12.44
N ILE A 19 -2.72 9.15 13.03
CA ILE A 19 -2.82 10.61 13.13
C ILE A 19 -1.87 11.24 12.10
N ASN A 20 -2.45 12.01 11.18
CA ASN A 20 -1.72 12.77 10.17
C ASN A 20 -0.96 13.97 10.77
N ALA A 21 -0.08 14.61 10.01
CA ALA A 21 0.70 15.76 10.46
C ALA A 21 -0.17 17.00 10.75
N ASP A 22 -1.32 17.10 10.11
CA ASP A 22 -2.33 18.17 10.32
C ASP A 22 -3.29 17.91 11.49
N GLY A 23 -3.09 16.77 12.21
CA GLY A 23 -3.93 16.34 13.32
C GLY A 23 -5.19 15.58 12.90
N SER A 24 -5.50 15.45 11.62
CA SER A 24 -6.61 14.62 11.14
C SER A 24 -6.31 13.13 11.34
N GLU A 25 -7.36 12.32 11.46
CA GLU A 25 -7.24 10.87 11.62
C GLU A 25 -7.55 10.15 10.30
N ALA A 26 -6.59 9.35 9.83
CA ALA A 26 -6.79 8.51 8.66
C ALA A 26 -7.40 7.16 9.05
N SER A 27 -8.30 6.67 8.21
CA SER A 27 -9.01 5.41 8.47
C SER A 27 -8.14 4.17 8.32
N MET A 28 -7.03 4.26 7.60
CA MET A 28 -6.14 3.12 7.30
C MET A 28 -4.76 3.57 6.84
N CYS A 29 -3.73 2.81 7.20
CA CYS A 29 -2.37 2.93 6.69
C CYS A 29 -1.73 1.54 6.64
N GLY A 30 -1.59 0.95 5.44
CA GLY A 30 -1.04 -0.40 5.27
C GLY A 30 0.38 -0.57 5.81
N ASN A 31 1.25 0.41 5.59
CA ASN A 31 2.61 0.42 6.16
C ASN A 31 2.57 0.50 7.69
N GLY A 32 1.71 1.38 8.21
CA GLY A 32 1.51 1.51 9.66
C GLY A 32 0.96 0.24 10.29
N LEU A 33 0.04 -0.43 9.63
CA LEU A 33 -0.54 -1.67 10.14
C LEU A 33 0.50 -2.79 10.25
N ARG A 34 1.45 -2.91 9.31
CA ARG A 34 2.59 -3.85 9.44
C ARG A 34 3.48 -3.52 10.63
N THR A 35 3.77 -2.23 10.84
CA THR A 35 4.55 -1.77 12.00
C THR A 35 3.86 -2.11 13.33
N VAL A 36 2.54 -1.89 13.40
CA VAL A 36 1.71 -2.25 14.57
C VAL A 36 1.64 -3.77 14.75
N ALA A 37 1.51 -4.53 13.64
CA ALA A 37 1.53 -5.99 13.69
C ALA A 37 2.81 -6.52 14.33
N ARG A 38 3.96 -5.98 13.94
CA ARG A 38 5.24 -6.32 14.55
C ARG A 38 5.28 -5.97 16.05
N TYR A 39 4.92 -4.76 16.39
CA TYR A 39 4.91 -4.30 17.79
C TYR A 39 4.04 -5.20 18.68
N LEU A 40 2.83 -5.53 18.22
CA LEU A 40 1.93 -6.40 18.97
C LEU A 40 2.41 -7.87 19.00
N THR A 41 3.01 -8.37 17.91
CA THR A 41 3.65 -9.70 17.91
C THR A 41 4.73 -9.79 18.99
N GLU A 42 5.63 -8.82 19.06
CA GLU A 42 6.70 -8.78 20.06
C GLU A 42 6.16 -8.62 21.50
N LYS A 43 5.05 -7.83 21.67
CA LYS A 43 4.40 -7.63 22.97
C LYS A 43 3.63 -8.84 23.47
N THR A 44 2.95 -9.58 22.58
CA THR A 44 1.99 -10.64 22.97
C THR A 44 2.46 -12.04 22.64
N ASN A 45 3.52 -12.22 21.86
CA ASN A 45 3.99 -13.49 21.29
C ASN A 45 2.95 -14.19 20.38
N GLN A 46 1.96 -13.46 19.87
CA GLN A 46 1.01 -13.97 18.89
C GLN A 46 1.54 -13.70 17.48
N THR A 47 1.47 -14.69 16.61
CA THR A 47 1.95 -14.58 15.22
C THR A 47 0.84 -14.33 14.21
N ARG A 48 -0.45 -14.47 14.60
CA ARG A 48 -1.63 -14.14 13.80
C ARG A 48 -2.76 -13.67 14.72
N PHE A 49 -3.31 -12.51 14.45
CA PHE A 49 -4.36 -11.87 15.26
C PHE A 49 -5.08 -10.79 14.46
N GLN A 50 -6.10 -10.17 15.07
CA GLN A 50 -6.78 -9.01 14.50
C GLN A 50 -6.31 -7.73 15.18
N VAL A 51 -6.25 -6.65 14.38
CA VAL A 51 -6.05 -5.28 14.85
C VAL A 51 -7.29 -4.47 14.50
N GLU A 52 -7.89 -3.86 15.51
CA GLU A 52 -8.99 -2.94 15.31
C GLU A 52 -8.48 -1.65 14.65
N THR A 53 -9.18 -1.19 13.61
CA THR A 53 -8.92 0.10 12.95
C THR A 53 -10.21 0.92 12.96
N MET A 54 -10.16 2.17 12.52
CA MET A 54 -11.32 3.06 12.50
C MET A 54 -12.56 2.45 11.80
N LYS A 55 -12.37 1.56 10.81
CA LYS A 55 -13.48 1.08 9.97
C LYS A 55 -13.60 -0.44 9.87
N ALA A 56 -12.63 -1.18 10.34
CA ALA A 56 -12.62 -2.64 10.22
C ALA A 56 -11.61 -3.27 11.20
N ASP A 57 -11.87 -4.52 11.56
CA ASP A 57 -10.90 -5.39 12.21
C ASP A 57 -10.14 -6.15 11.13
N LEU A 58 -8.84 -5.91 11.03
CA LEU A 58 -8.01 -6.45 9.97
C LEU A 58 -7.09 -7.55 10.51
N THR A 59 -7.02 -8.65 9.78
CA THR A 59 -6.11 -9.74 10.10
C THR A 59 -4.67 -9.32 9.79
N VAL A 60 -3.78 -9.59 10.72
CA VAL A 60 -2.34 -9.41 10.58
C VAL A 60 -1.61 -10.68 10.98
N ALA A 61 -0.47 -10.93 10.36
CA ALA A 61 0.33 -12.11 10.66
C ALA A 61 1.83 -11.83 10.49
N TYR A 62 2.65 -12.47 11.32
CA TYR A 62 4.08 -12.62 11.04
C TYR A 62 4.25 -13.46 9.76
N HIS A 63 5.17 -13.05 8.92
CA HIS A 63 5.61 -13.75 7.73
C HIS A 63 7.12 -13.94 7.80
N ASP A 64 7.65 -14.91 7.05
CA ASP A 64 9.10 -15.12 6.96
C ASP A 64 9.83 -13.84 6.56
N ASP A 65 11.02 -13.67 7.10
CA ASP A 65 11.87 -12.51 6.82
C ASP A 65 12.15 -12.40 5.31
N PHE A 66 12.11 -11.20 4.80
CA PHE A 66 12.46 -10.90 3.41
C PHE A 66 13.96 -11.05 3.17
N PHE A 67 14.74 -10.75 4.19
CA PHE A 67 16.20 -10.75 4.19
C PHE A 67 16.67 -10.87 5.65
N PRO A 68 17.88 -11.34 5.93
CA PRO A 68 18.41 -11.35 7.29
C PRO A 68 18.30 -9.97 7.96
N GLY A 69 17.56 -9.88 9.07
CA GLY A 69 17.27 -8.63 9.77
C GLY A 69 16.19 -7.74 9.15
N VAL A 70 15.40 -8.26 8.19
CA VAL A 70 14.27 -7.56 7.58
C VAL A 70 12.99 -8.39 7.79
N PRO A 71 12.35 -8.28 8.97
CA PRO A 71 11.19 -9.09 9.31
C PRO A 71 9.99 -8.75 8.44
N GLY A 72 9.27 -9.81 8.00
CA GLY A 72 8.09 -9.73 7.15
C GLY A 72 6.79 -9.81 7.95
N TYR A 73 5.80 -8.99 7.56
CA TYR A 73 4.45 -9.02 8.12
C TYR A 73 3.40 -8.93 7.01
N ALA A 74 2.39 -9.78 7.12
CA ALA A 74 1.21 -9.77 6.27
C ALA A 74 0.10 -8.94 6.95
N VAL A 75 -0.59 -8.13 6.17
CA VAL A 75 -1.77 -7.38 6.63
C VAL A 75 -2.88 -7.52 5.59
N GLU A 76 -4.09 -7.77 6.06
CA GLU A 76 -5.25 -7.84 5.20
C GLU A 76 -5.60 -6.46 4.64
N ILE A 77 -5.82 -6.40 3.34
CA ILE A 77 -6.34 -5.24 2.61
C ILE A 77 -7.72 -5.60 2.08
N SER A 78 -8.72 -5.03 2.71
CA SER A 78 -10.14 -5.22 2.40
C SER A 78 -10.97 -3.99 2.83
N PRO A 79 -12.21 -3.81 2.36
CA PRO A 79 -12.86 -4.56 1.29
C PRO A 79 -12.37 -4.16 -0.11
N VAL A 80 -12.50 -5.09 -1.07
CA VAL A 80 -12.29 -4.79 -2.50
C VAL A 80 -13.64 -4.55 -3.16
N ARG A 81 -13.75 -3.48 -3.95
CA ARG A 81 -14.98 -3.11 -4.68
C ARG A 81 -14.68 -2.59 -6.08
N PHE A 82 -15.60 -2.84 -7.01
CA PHE A 82 -15.49 -2.44 -8.43
C PHE A 82 -16.61 -1.49 -8.87
N ASN A 83 -17.54 -1.18 -7.99
CA ASN A 83 -18.72 -0.39 -8.30
C ASN A 83 -18.45 1.12 -8.12
N LYS A 84 -19.22 1.94 -8.83
CA LYS A 84 -19.13 3.41 -8.78
C LYS A 84 -19.42 4.02 -7.41
N GLU A 85 -20.13 3.31 -6.53
CA GLU A 85 -20.40 3.78 -5.16
C GLU A 85 -19.11 3.89 -4.33
N ALA A 86 -18.21 2.91 -4.45
CA ALA A 86 -16.92 2.90 -3.75
C ALA A 86 -15.78 3.56 -4.53
N LEU A 87 -15.97 3.73 -5.83
CA LEU A 87 -15.02 4.30 -6.78
C LEU A 87 -15.79 5.23 -7.74
N PRO A 88 -16.16 6.44 -7.30
CA PRO A 88 -16.93 7.35 -8.14
C PRO A 88 -16.14 7.78 -9.37
N PHE A 89 -16.57 7.35 -10.54
CA PHE A 89 -16.11 7.83 -11.84
C PHE A 89 -17.28 8.03 -12.80
N ASP A 90 -17.16 8.95 -13.73
CA ASP A 90 -18.20 9.31 -14.68
C ASP A 90 -17.65 9.61 -16.07
N GLN A 91 -18.53 9.82 -17.05
CA GLN A 91 -18.24 10.27 -18.42
C GLN A 91 -17.25 9.40 -19.22
N VAL A 92 -17.06 8.12 -18.84
CA VAL A 92 -16.23 7.16 -19.57
C VAL A 92 -17.05 6.07 -20.29
N GLY A 93 -18.39 6.17 -20.26
CA GLY A 93 -19.29 5.26 -20.98
C GLY A 93 -19.39 3.83 -20.42
N HIS A 94 -18.81 3.57 -19.25
CA HIS A 94 -18.74 2.24 -18.63
C HIS A 94 -19.20 2.26 -17.17
N GLU A 95 -19.84 1.18 -16.72
CA GLU A 95 -20.22 1.00 -15.30
C GLU A 95 -19.10 0.35 -14.46
N ARG A 96 -18.18 -0.33 -15.11
CA ARG A 96 -17.01 -0.96 -14.52
C ARG A 96 -15.85 -0.87 -15.51
N LEU A 97 -14.66 -0.60 -14.99
CA LEU A 97 -13.43 -0.64 -15.77
C LEU A 97 -12.62 -1.87 -15.33
N LEU A 98 -12.47 -2.83 -16.22
CA LEU A 98 -11.58 -3.97 -16.08
C LEU A 98 -11.02 -4.28 -17.46
N ASP A 99 -9.74 -4.00 -17.66
CA ASP A 99 -9.07 -4.06 -18.95
C ASP A 99 -9.86 -3.37 -20.06
N THR A 100 -10.38 -2.18 -19.78
CA THR A 100 -11.27 -1.43 -20.64
C THR A 100 -10.51 -0.35 -21.38
N LEU A 101 -10.74 -0.24 -22.70
CA LEU A 101 -10.19 0.87 -23.50
C LEU A 101 -10.86 2.18 -23.09
N VAL A 102 -10.08 3.16 -22.61
CA VAL A 102 -10.58 4.48 -22.19
C VAL A 102 -9.73 5.57 -22.84
N PRO A 103 -10.06 5.93 -24.10
CA PRO A 103 -9.27 6.92 -24.86
C PRO A 103 -9.31 8.32 -24.25
N GLU A 104 -10.29 8.60 -23.40
CA GLU A 104 -10.41 9.85 -22.63
C GLU A 104 -9.25 10.01 -21.63
N PHE A 105 -8.69 8.90 -21.12
CA PHE A 105 -7.52 8.96 -20.23
C PHE A 105 -6.23 9.03 -21.05
N VAL A 106 -5.97 8.02 -21.85
CA VAL A 106 -4.84 7.97 -22.78
C VAL A 106 -5.29 7.24 -24.06
N PRO A 107 -5.17 7.84 -25.25
CA PRO A 107 -5.56 7.19 -26.50
C PRO A 107 -4.87 5.83 -26.68
N GLY A 108 -5.68 4.80 -26.94
CA GLY A 108 -5.20 3.44 -27.18
C GLY A 108 -4.88 2.60 -25.94
N TRP A 109 -4.95 3.18 -24.73
CA TRP A 109 -4.64 2.46 -23.50
C TRP A 109 -5.86 1.85 -22.83
N ARG A 110 -5.60 0.75 -22.13
CA ARG A 110 -6.62 0.01 -21.37
C ARG A 110 -6.40 0.24 -19.87
N PHE A 111 -7.52 0.36 -19.16
CA PHE A 111 -7.51 0.66 -17.74
C PHE A 111 -8.40 -0.30 -16.95
N SER A 112 -7.99 -0.57 -15.72
CA SER A 112 -8.81 -1.19 -14.69
C SER A 112 -8.99 -0.23 -13.53
N ALA A 113 -10.18 -0.21 -12.91
CA ALA A 113 -10.45 0.63 -11.76
C ALA A 113 -11.11 -0.16 -10.65
N LEU A 114 -10.57 -0.06 -9.43
CA LEU A 114 -11.10 -0.72 -8.24
C LEU A 114 -10.75 0.05 -6.95
N ALA A 115 -11.55 -0.14 -5.92
CA ALA A 115 -11.31 0.41 -4.59
C ALA A 115 -10.77 -0.66 -3.63
N VAL A 116 -9.69 -0.31 -2.87
CA VAL A 116 -8.96 -1.24 -1.97
C VAL A 116 -8.40 -0.51 -0.72
N PRO A 117 -9.20 -0.02 0.20
CA PRO A 117 -10.56 0.51 0.06
C PRO A 117 -10.63 1.85 -0.69
N ASN A 118 -9.52 2.56 -0.83
CA ASN A 118 -9.41 3.82 -1.58
C ASN A 118 -9.38 3.58 -3.11
N PRO A 119 -9.72 4.57 -3.94
CA PRO A 119 -9.85 4.41 -5.38
C PRO A 119 -8.49 4.31 -6.07
N HIS A 120 -8.38 3.33 -6.99
CA HIS A 120 -7.21 3.09 -7.83
C HIS A 120 -7.60 2.92 -9.29
N LEU A 121 -6.85 3.59 -10.17
CA LEU A 121 -6.85 3.41 -11.62
C LEU A 121 -5.53 2.76 -12.01
N ILE A 122 -5.60 1.67 -12.78
CA ILE A 122 -4.45 0.83 -13.12
C ILE A 122 -4.32 0.70 -14.64
N ALA A 123 -3.09 0.84 -15.17
CA ALA A 123 -2.74 0.48 -16.53
C ALA A 123 -1.50 -0.42 -16.54
N PHE A 124 -1.52 -1.48 -17.36
CA PHE A 124 -0.34 -2.29 -17.66
C PHE A 124 0.35 -1.70 -18.88
N VAL A 125 1.63 -1.40 -18.73
CA VAL A 125 2.42 -0.59 -19.68
C VAL A 125 3.78 -1.20 -19.94
N SER A 126 4.43 -0.78 -21.04
CA SER A 126 5.82 -1.12 -21.31
C SER A 126 6.77 -0.42 -20.33
N ASP A 127 8.02 -0.89 -20.26
CA ASP A 127 9.07 -0.25 -19.44
C ASP A 127 9.33 1.21 -19.88
N GLU A 128 9.29 1.49 -21.19
CA GLU A 128 9.45 2.85 -21.73
C GLU A 128 8.30 3.79 -21.30
N GLU A 129 7.06 3.31 -21.38
CA GLU A 129 5.87 4.07 -20.96
C GLU A 129 5.87 4.29 -19.44
N LEU A 130 6.32 3.29 -18.65
CA LEU A 130 6.46 3.39 -17.20
C LEU A 130 7.48 4.47 -16.81
N ALA A 131 8.58 4.59 -17.56
CA ALA A 131 9.61 5.62 -17.36
C ALA A 131 9.18 7.01 -17.83
N GLY A 132 8.20 7.08 -18.73
CA GLY A 132 7.75 8.30 -19.38
C GLY A 132 6.94 9.25 -18.45
N PRO A 133 6.55 10.42 -19.00
CA PRO A 133 5.86 11.45 -18.22
C PRO A 133 4.36 11.18 -18.00
N VAL A 134 3.78 10.24 -18.76
CA VAL A 134 2.32 10.02 -18.84
C VAL A 134 1.67 9.75 -17.49
N LEU A 135 2.35 9.01 -16.60
CA LEU A 135 1.85 8.75 -15.24
C LEU A 135 1.65 10.06 -14.46
N GLY A 136 2.62 10.97 -14.51
CA GLY A 136 2.54 12.27 -13.83
C GLY A 136 1.46 13.16 -14.43
N GLU A 137 1.41 13.25 -15.77
CA GLU A 137 0.41 14.05 -16.49
C GLU A 137 -1.01 13.56 -16.24
N LEU A 138 -1.25 12.24 -16.32
CA LEU A 138 -2.55 11.63 -16.03
C LEU A 138 -2.92 11.79 -14.55
N GLY A 139 -1.95 11.55 -13.64
CA GLY A 139 -2.14 11.71 -12.21
C GLY A 139 -2.54 13.13 -11.83
N GLN A 140 -1.85 14.13 -12.34
CA GLN A 140 -2.21 15.54 -12.12
C GLN A 140 -3.59 15.87 -12.68
N ARG A 141 -3.90 15.45 -13.91
CA ARG A 141 -5.17 15.72 -14.56
C ARG A 141 -6.36 15.10 -13.83
N LEU A 142 -6.25 13.85 -13.37
CA LEU A 142 -7.35 13.14 -12.70
C LEU A 142 -7.49 13.51 -11.22
N ASN A 143 -6.55 14.25 -10.66
CA ASN A 143 -6.60 14.77 -9.28
C ASN A 143 -6.79 16.30 -9.23
N GLY A 144 -6.84 16.98 -10.37
CA GLY A 144 -7.30 18.36 -10.53
C GLY A 144 -8.79 18.42 -10.84
N GLU A 145 -9.25 19.57 -11.32
CA GLU A 145 -10.61 19.71 -11.83
C GLU A 145 -10.78 18.85 -13.09
N ASN A 146 -11.64 17.84 -13.02
CA ASN A 146 -11.87 16.91 -14.12
C ASN A 146 -13.28 16.29 -14.02
N PRO A 147 -13.88 15.87 -15.17
CA PRO A 147 -15.22 15.29 -15.17
C PRO A 147 -15.27 13.80 -14.83
N TYR A 148 -14.12 13.14 -14.67
CA TYR A 148 -14.04 11.69 -14.58
C TYR A 148 -14.01 11.18 -13.13
N PHE A 149 -13.16 11.77 -12.28
CA PHE A 149 -13.00 11.42 -10.87
C PHE A 149 -13.15 12.69 -10.03
N ALA A 150 -14.37 12.98 -9.58
CA ALA A 150 -14.66 14.19 -8.81
C ALA A 150 -13.82 14.29 -7.52
N ASP A 151 -13.55 13.16 -6.87
CA ASP A 151 -12.76 13.08 -5.63
C ASP A 151 -11.28 12.71 -5.90
N GLY A 152 -10.85 12.67 -7.16
CA GLY A 152 -9.53 12.20 -7.55
C GLY A 152 -9.36 10.68 -7.42
N VAL A 153 -8.20 10.17 -7.88
CA VAL A 153 -7.87 8.75 -7.91
C VAL A 153 -6.37 8.52 -7.81
N ASN A 154 -5.96 7.43 -7.14
CA ASN A 154 -4.57 6.98 -7.19
C ASN A 154 -4.31 6.32 -8.55
N VAL A 155 -3.36 6.80 -9.32
CA VAL A 155 -3.02 6.26 -10.63
C VAL A 155 -1.79 5.37 -10.51
N ASN A 156 -1.92 4.13 -11.00
CA ASN A 156 -0.86 3.13 -10.90
C ASN A 156 -0.51 2.62 -12.30
N PHE A 157 0.74 2.74 -12.70
CA PHE A 157 1.25 2.08 -13.89
C PHE A 157 2.08 0.88 -13.48
N ALA A 158 1.86 -0.24 -14.14
CA ALA A 158 2.53 -1.50 -13.86
C ALA A 158 3.21 -2.06 -15.11
N HIS A 159 4.47 -2.44 -14.96
CA HIS A 159 5.18 -3.23 -15.95
C HIS A 159 5.23 -4.70 -15.50
N ILE A 160 4.83 -5.62 -16.38
CA ILE A 160 4.86 -7.06 -16.12
C ILE A 160 6.28 -7.55 -16.39
N LEU A 161 6.96 -8.01 -15.34
CA LEU A 161 8.33 -8.53 -15.43
C LEU A 161 8.36 -10.02 -15.79
N GLY A 162 7.32 -10.76 -15.41
CA GLY A 162 7.17 -12.18 -15.63
C GLY A 162 5.99 -12.76 -14.84
N PRO A 163 5.83 -14.08 -14.82
CA PRO A 163 4.78 -14.72 -14.05
C PRO A 163 4.86 -14.35 -12.57
N ASN A 164 3.76 -13.84 -12.02
CA ASN A 164 3.66 -13.37 -10.62
C ASN A 164 4.69 -12.28 -10.24
N GLU A 165 5.11 -11.44 -11.20
CA GLU A 165 6.13 -10.44 -10.95
C GLU A 165 5.83 -9.13 -11.68
N LEU A 166 5.75 -8.03 -10.93
CA LEU A 166 5.42 -6.69 -11.41
C LEU A 166 6.42 -5.65 -10.92
N PHE A 167 6.56 -4.56 -11.69
CA PHE A 167 7.07 -3.29 -11.17
C PHE A 167 5.95 -2.24 -11.25
N VAL A 168 5.69 -1.55 -10.14
CA VAL A 168 4.58 -0.58 -10.02
C VAL A 168 5.11 0.80 -9.63
N ARG A 169 4.63 1.83 -10.34
CA ARG A 169 4.77 3.24 -9.95
C ARG A 169 3.41 3.83 -9.69
N THR A 170 3.31 4.64 -8.66
CA THR A 170 2.05 5.26 -8.24
C THR A 170 2.17 6.79 -8.16
N TYR A 171 1.14 7.45 -8.69
CA TYR A 171 0.83 8.84 -8.40
C TYR A 171 -0.36 8.86 -7.43
N GLU A 172 -0.10 9.19 -6.17
CA GLU A 172 -1.13 9.15 -5.12
C GLU A 172 -1.95 10.44 -5.09
N ARG A 173 -3.25 10.26 -4.88
CA ARG A 173 -4.22 11.33 -4.69
C ARG A 173 -3.82 12.22 -3.50
N GLY A 174 -3.69 13.54 -3.75
CA GLY A 174 -3.33 14.52 -2.73
C GLY A 174 -1.85 14.56 -2.33
N VAL A 175 -1.01 13.65 -2.88
CA VAL A 175 0.41 13.56 -2.54
C VAL A 175 1.31 13.73 -3.76
N GLY A 176 0.97 13.07 -4.88
CA GLY A 176 1.81 12.99 -6.07
C GLY A 176 2.60 11.67 -6.14
N PHE A 177 3.80 11.70 -6.71
CA PHE A 177 4.65 10.51 -6.77
C PHE A 177 5.09 10.06 -5.39
N THR A 178 4.94 8.76 -5.11
CA THR A 178 5.42 8.12 -3.89
C THR A 178 6.30 6.91 -4.22
N ASN A 179 7.19 6.57 -3.31
CA ASN A 179 8.08 5.44 -3.48
C ASN A 179 7.37 4.09 -3.30
N ALA A 180 6.27 4.06 -2.54
CA ALA A 180 5.50 2.84 -2.30
C ALA A 180 4.06 3.19 -1.88
N CYS A 181 3.07 2.58 -2.53
CA CYS A 181 1.66 2.64 -2.18
C CYS A 181 1.12 1.22 -1.97
N GLY A 182 0.93 0.81 -0.72
CA GLY A 182 0.51 -0.56 -0.37
C GLY A 182 -0.82 -0.95 -1.00
N THR A 183 -1.83 -0.08 -0.92
CA THR A 183 -3.15 -0.30 -1.54
C THR A 183 -3.07 -0.25 -3.07
N GLY A 184 -2.21 0.62 -3.64
CA GLY A 184 -1.96 0.68 -5.08
C GLY A 184 -1.37 -0.62 -5.62
N MET A 185 -0.36 -1.18 -4.92
CA MET A 185 0.22 -2.47 -5.28
C MET A 185 -0.80 -3.61 -5.14
N SER A 186 -1.60 -3.62 -4.07
CA SER A 186 -2.68 -4.60 -3.86
C SER A 186 -3.76 -4.53 -4.95
N ALA A 187 -4.22 -3.32 -5.30
CA ALA A 187 -5.16 -3.12 -6.40
C ALA A 187 -4.59 -3.60 -7.74
N THR A 188 -3.33 -3.28 -7.99
CA THR A 188 -2.65 -3.65 -9.24
C THR A 188 -2.50 -5.16 -9.39
N THR A 189 -2.14 -5.89 -8.33
CA THR A 189 -2.00 -7.34 -8.38
C THR A 189 -3.34 -8.04 -8.59
N LEU A 190 -4.43 -7.54 -8.01
CA LEU A 190 -5.75 -8.08 -8.28
C LEU A 190 -6.18 -7.82 -9.72
N ALA A 191 -5.96 -6.61 -10.25
CA ALA A 191 -6.19 -6.32 -11.66
C ALA A 191 -5.36 -7.26 -12.57
N PHE A 192 -4.08 -7.51 -12.21
CA PHE A 192 -3.20 -8.42 -12.92
C PHE A 192 -3.76 -9.84 -12.99
N ALA A 193 -4.13 -10.44 -11.88
CA ALA A 193 -4.69 -11.78 -11.85
C ALA A 193 -6.04 -11.90 -12.62
N LEU A 194 -6.85 -10.85 -12.61
CA LEU A 194 -8.14 -10.84 -13.31
C LEU A 194 -8.02 -10.63 -14.83
N THR A 195 -6.97 -9.97 -15.29
CA THR A 195 -6.79 -9.60 -16.70
C THR A 195 -5.70 -10.41 -17.41
N HIS A 196 -4.79 -11.02 -16.67
CA HIS A 196 -3.70 -11.86 -17.17
C HIS A 196 -3.61 -13.20 -16.41
N PRO A 197 -4.68 -14.02 -16.46
CA PRO A 197 -4.78 -15.25 -15.65
C PRO A 197 -3.72 -16.30 -15.99
N ASP A 198 -3.11 -16.21 -17.18
CA ASP A 198 -1.98 -17.08 -17.55
C ASP A 198 -0.65 -16.70 -16.89
N GLN A 199 -0.57 -15.51 -16.31
CA GLN A 199 0.65 -14.95 -15.71
C GLN A 199 0.54 -14.73 -14.20
N ALA A 200 -0.66 -14.64 -13.67
CA ALA A 200 -0.89 -14.46 -12.23
C ALA A 200 -2.13 -15.23 -11.75
N GLY A 201 -2.08 -15.71 -10.52
CA GLY A 201 -3.16 -16.51 -9.92
C GLY A 201 -3.51 -16.11 -8.51
N PHE A 202 -4.60 -16.70 -8.03
CA PHE A 202 -5.01 -16.63 -6.63
C PHE A 202 -4.24 -17.64 -5.80
N GLU A 203 -4.18 -17.41 -4.48
CA GLU A 203 -3.49 -18.26 -3.48
C GLU A 203 -1.98 -18.46 -3.76
N THR A 204 -1.41 -17.61 -4.61
CA THR A 204 0.01 -17.64 -4.98
C THR A 204 0.63 -16.26 -4.74
N PRO A 205 1.82 -16.17 -4.12
CA PRO A 205 2.48 -14.90 -3.92
C PRO A 205 2.83 -14.21 -5.24
N ILE A 206 2.44 -12.95 -5.36
CA ILE A 206 2.83 -12.05 -6.45
C ILE A 206 3.84 -11.06 -5.89
N THR A 207 5.02 -11.00 -6.49
CA THR A 207 6.08 -10.06 -6.11
C THR A 207 5.86 -8.72 -6.81
N VAL A 208 5.88 -7.63 -6.06
CA VAL A 208 5.71 -6.27 -6.58
C VAL A 208 6.88 -5.41 -6.17
N TYR A 209 7.71 -5.06 -7.15
CA TYR A 209 8.75 -4.06 -6.99
C TYR A 209 8.18 -2.66 -7.15
N ASN A 210 8.81 -1.70 -6.49
CA ASN A 210 8.46 -0.29 -6.55
C ASN A 210 9.73 0.55 -6.29
N PRO A 211 9.70 1.89 -6.46
CA PRO A 211 10.88 2.73 -6.23
C PRO A 211 11.46 2.63 -4.81
N GLY A 212 10.66 2.30 -3.80
CA GLY A 212 11.09 2.19 -2.40
C GLY A 212 11.52 0.80 -1.95
N GLY A 213 11.35 -0.24 -2.81
CA GLY A 213 11.69 -1.61 -2.44
C GLY A 213 10.79 -2.66 -3.06
N MET A 214 10.30 -3.60 -2.26
CA MET A 214 9.48 -4.71 -2.72
C MET A 214 8.46 -5.12 -1.65
N VAL A 215 7.30 -5.56 -2.10
CA VAL A 215 6.30 -6.27 -1.29
C VAL A 215 5.86 -7.54 -2.01
N LYS A 216 5.16 -8.42 -1.31
CA LYS A 216 4.41 -9.52 -1.92
C LYS A 216 2.93 -9.33 -1.62
N THR A 217 2.08 -9.86 -2.49
CA THR A 217 0.65 -9.95 -2.23
C THR A 217 0.18 -11.38 -2.45
N ILE A 218 -0.81 -11.82 -1.68
CA ILE A 218 -1.55 -13.06 -1.93
C ILE A 218 -3.01 -12.67 -2.08
N LEU A 219 -3.60 -13.10 -3.19
CA LEU A 219 -4.99 -12.79 -3.54
C LEU A 219 -5.87 -13.97 -3.12
N HIS A 220 -6.95 -13.67 -2.42
CA HIS A 220 -7.95 -14.67 -2.02
C HIS A 220 -9.29 -14.37 -2.68
N HIS A 221 -10.01 -15.40 -3.07
CA HIS A 221 -11.34 -15.29 -3.65
C HIS A 221 -12.29 -16.30 -2.99
N HIS A 222 -13.16 -15.82 -2.12
CA HIS A 222 -14.15 -16.63 -1.43
C HIS A 222 -15.55 -16.00 -1.54
N ASP A 223 -16.56 -16.79 -1.89
CA ASP A 223 -17.97 -16.35 -1.95
C ASP A 223 -18.20 -15.01 -2.68
N ALA A 224 -17.61 -14.85 -3.86
CA ALA A 224 -17.64 -13.63 -4.67
C ALA A 224 -16.98 -12.38 -4.01
N ARG A 225 -16.17 -12.57 -2.96
CA ARG A 225 -15.40 -11.52 -2.31
C ARG A 225 -13.91 -11.74 -2.56
N TYR A 226 -13.22 -10.63 -2.76
CA TYR A 226 -11.76 -10.60 -2.83
C TYR A 226 -11.19 -10.01 -1.55
N THR A 227 -10.18 -10.65 -1.00
CA THR A 227 -9.29 -10.09 0.02
C THR A 227 -7.85 -10.23 -0.44
N ILE A 228 -6.96 -9.40 0.08
CA ILE A 228 -5.57 -9.35 -0.34
C ILE A 228 -4.71 -9.29 0.90
N ASP A 229 -3.79 -10.23 1.04
CA ASP A 229 -2.72 -10.14 2.02
C ASP A 229 -1.58 -9.33 1.40
N LEU A 230 -1.29 -8.18 1.97
CA LEU A 230 -0.14 -7.35 1.63
C LEU A 230 1.01 -7.68 2.59
N ILE A 231 2.06 -8.27 2.07
CA ILE A 231 3.23 -8.73 2.82
C ILE A 231 4.40 -7.79 2.54
N GLY A 232 4.95 -7.19 3.57
CA GLY A 232 6.08 -6.27 3.45
C GLY A 232 6.89 -6.21 4.75
N ASN A 233 8.00 -5.49 4.70
CA ASN A 233 8.83 -5.30 5.89
C ASN A 233 8.13 -4.45 6.96
N ALA A 234 8.56 -4.67 8.20
CA ALA A 234 8.22 -3.82 9.35
C ALA A 234 9.52 -3.51 10.11
N THR A 235 10.30 -2.59 9.56
CA THR A 235 11.62 -2.22 10.07
C THR A 235 11.49 -1.15 11.14
N PHE A 236 12.04 -1.39 12.33
CA PHE A 236 12.18 -0.39 13.37
C PHE A 236 13.55 0.28 13.20
N THR A 237 13.58 1.56 12.85
CA THR A 237 14.84 2.29 12.64
C THR A 237 15.40 2.84 13.92
N HIS A 238 14.52 3.30 14.82
CA HIS A 238 14.89 3.91 16.11
C HIS A 238 13.90 3.52 17.19
N GLN A 239 14.38 3.46 18.41
CA GLN A 239 13.58 3.52 19.63
C GLN A 239 13.69 4.92 20.20
N ILE A 240 12.55 5.54 20.51
CA ILE A 240 12.50 6.90 21.04
C ILE A 240 11.74 6.87 22.37
N GLU A 241 12.40 7.32 23.42
CA GLU A 241 11.79 7.52 24.74
C GLU A 241 11.61 9.02 24.96
N VAL A 242 10.41 9.42 25.39
CA VAL A 242 10.06 10.82 25.63
C VAL A 242 9.44 10.96 27.01
N HIS A 243 9.80 11.99 27.75
CA HIS A 243 9.18 12.30 29.03
C HIS A 243 7.69 12.64 28.83
N GLU A 244 6.80 11.90 29.49
CA GLU A 244 5.35 12.02 29.32
C GLU A 244 4.85 13.44 29.65
N ALA A 245 5.37 14.08 30.72
CA ALA A 245 4.98 15.43 31.08
C ALA A 245 5.26 16.46 29.96
N ALA A 246 6.41 16.34 29.28
CA ALA A 246 6.78 17.22 28.18
C ALA A 246 5.84 17.06 26.96
N LEU A 247 5.34 15.82 26.72
CA LEU A 247 4.34 15.57 25.69
C LEU A 247 2.99 16.21 26.04
N HIS A 248 2.53 16.07 27.30
CA HIS A 248 1.27 16.65 27.74
C HIS A 248 1.29 18.18 27.70
N ASP A 249 2.42 18.80 28.04
CA ASP A 249 2.60 20.24 28.02
C ASP A 249 2.90 20.80 26.60
N ALA A 250 3.04 19.91 25.61
CA ALA A 250 3.46 20.24 24.24
C ALA A 250 4.79 21.06 24.20
N GLN A 251 5.71 20.78 25.13
CA GLN A 251 7.00 21.46 25.30
C GLN A 251 8.14 20.45 25.34
N VAL A 252 8.28 19.66 24.27
CA VAL A 252 9.35 18.66 24.15
C VAL A 252 10.64 19.36 23.72
N THR A 253 11.71 19.15 24.47
CA THR A 253 13.07 19.60 24.16
C THR A 253 14.01 18.40 23.98
N ASP A 254 15.23 18.63 23.49
CA ASP A 254 16.23 17.57 23.32
C ASP A 254 16.57 16.85 24.64
N ALA A 255 16.40 17.53 25.77
CA ALA A 255 16.64 16.94 27.09
C ALA A 255 15.54 15.95 27.54
N ASP A 256 14.35 16.02 26.89
CA ASP A 256 13.21 15.18 27.20
C ASP A 256 13.17 13.92 26.33
N VAL A 257 14.11 13.78 25.38
CA VAL A 257 14.10 12.73 24.35
C VAL A 257 15.38 11.93 24.37
N THR A 258 15.25 10.61 24.41
CA THR A 258 16.37 9.68 24.19
C THR A 258 16.09 8.91 22.89
N VAL A 259 17.04 8.97 21.94
CA VAL A 259 16.94 8.29 20.65
C VAL A 259 18.03 7.21 20.57
N THR A 260 17.63 5.98 20.29
CA THR A 260 18.53 4.84 20.12
C THR A 260 18.29 4.21 18.75
N GLU A 261 19.33 4.10 17.92
CA GLU A 261 19.27 3.37 16.66
C GLU A 261 19.19 1.86 16.91
N THR A 262 18.31 1.17 16.15
CA THR A 262 18.17 -0.28 16.25
C THR A 262 19.19 -1.05 15.40
N GLY A 263 19.78 -0.38 14.40
CA GLY A 263 20.66 -1.01 13.41
C GLY A 263 19.92 -1.66 12.22
N GLU A 264 18.60 -1.82 12.28
CA GLU A 264 17.82 -2.49 11.22
C GLU A 264 17.77 -1.69 9.91
N GLN A 265 18.00 -0.37 9.96
CA GLN A 265 18.09 0.46 8.77
C GLN A 265 19.14 -0.05 7.78
N ALA A 266 20.32 -0.50 8.28
CA ALA A 266 21.38 -1.03 7.43
C ALA A 266 20.94 -2.31 6.70
N ALA A 267 20.35 -3.27 7.43
CA ALA A 267 19.83 -4.51 6.83
C ALA A 267 18.74 -4.23 5.77
N TYR A 268 17.87 -3.25 6.00
CA TYR A 268 16.87 -2.86 5.01
C TYR A 268 17.50 -2.24 3.76
N LEU A 269 18.51 -1.39 3.90
CA LEU A 269 19.22 -0.81 2.76
C LEU A 269 19.97 -1.87 1.94
N ASP A 270 20.61 -2.84 2.60
CA ASP A 270 21.25 -3.99 1.95
C ASP A 270 20.22 -4.83 1.20
N PHE A 271 19.05 -5.08 1.79
CA PHE A 271 17.94 -5.75 1.13
C PHE A 271 17.53 -5.00 -0.14
N VAL A 272 17.23 -3.69 -0.06
CA VAL A 272 16.83 -2.89 -1.22
C VAL A 272 17.92 -2.87 -2.30
N ALA A 273 19.19 -2.80 -1.92
CA ALA A 273 20.31 -2.85 -2.86
C ALA A 273 20.44 -4.20 -3.57
N SER A 274 19.97 -5.29 -2.95
CA SER A 274 19.97 -6.64 -3.54
C SER A 274 18.83 -6.87 -4.55
N LEU A 275 17.81 -5.99 -4.59
CA LEU A 275 16.64 -6.16 -5.46
C LEU A 275 17.00 -5.88 -6.94
N PRO A 276 16.39 -6.58 -7.90
CA PRO A 276 16.55 -6.27 -9.31
C PRO A 276 16.00 -4.86 -9.60
N LEU A 277 16.83 -4.02 -10.22
CA LEU A 277 16.44 -2.68 -10.63
C LEU A 277 15.87 -2.72 -12.04
N VAL A 278 14.66 -2.25 -12.22
CA VAL A 278 14.08 -2.02 -13.54
C VAL A 278 14.64 -0.70 -14.10
N SER A 279 14.87 -0.64 -15.40
CA SER A 279 15.50 0.51 -16.10
C SER A 279 14.76 1.83 -15.82
N ALA A 280 13.45 1.79 -15.62
CA ALA A 280 12.62 2.94 -15.28
C ALA A 280 13.02 3.66 -13.96
N VAL A 281 13.78 3.02 -13.08
CA VAL A 281 14.24 3.59 -11.80
C VAL A 281 15.64 4.19 -11.90
N LYS A 282 16.41 3.81 -12.91
CA LYS A 282 17.80 4.28 -13.11
C LYS A 282 17.93 5.69 -13.70
N SER A 283 16.82 6.33 -14.06
CA SER A 283 16.80 7.65 -14.72
C SER A 283 16.53 8.79 -13.73
N LYS A 284 17.19 8.79 -12.58
CA LYS A 284 17.29 9.96 -11.69
C LYS A 284 18.75 10.32 -11.43
#